data_f7ca2a35fc85730aaee8f389b8f8d322
#
_entry.id   f7ca2a35fc85730aaee8f389b8f8d322
#
_cell.length_a   1.000
_cell.length_b   1.000
_cell.length_c   1.000
_cell.angle_alpha   90.00
_cell.angle_beta   90.00
_cell.angle_gamma   90.00
#
_symmetry.space_group_name_H-M   'P 1'
#
loop_
_entity.id
_entity.type
_entity.pdbx_description
1 polymer ?
#
loop_
_entity_poly.entity_id
_entity_poly.type
_entity_poly.pdbx_seq_one_letter_code
_entity_poly.pdbx_strand_id
1 'polypeptide(L)'
;YHEKKSDTISIFPKVGVFLVKLNGHNPVDLIINHRKLIEKVFTILVVISLICIPMVGINYDLTKYLPDSSPSAQALDIMEDEFTYPGMGRVMLHDVTLYEAKNIKDRIADVEGVDMVMWADMTANIYGSSEFIDYDDIDDYYHEDDQSAYMDVIFEDKDSSSQTHKAVRQIEQIVG
;
A
#
# COMPACT_ATOMS: atom_id res chain seq x y z
N TYR A 1 -62.54 -30.90 4.98
CA TYR A 1 -61.08 -31.08 4.68
C TYR A 1 -60.65 -29.98 3.72
N HIS A 2 -60.01 -28.94 4.28
CA HIS A 2 -59.39 -27.87 3.51
C HIS A 2 -57.90 -28.07 3.55
N GLU A 3 -57.34 -28.39 2.40
CA GLU A 3 -55.89 -28.51 2.17
C GLU A 3 -55.29 -27.08 2.07
N LYS A 4 -54.47 -26.73 3.02
CA LYS A 4 -53.77 -25.43 3.10
C LYS A 4 -52.53 -25.51 2.22
N LYS A 5 -52.61 -24.93 1.03
CA LYS A 5 -51.50 -24.78 0.09
C LYS A 5 -50.46 -23.83 0.69
N SER A 6 -49.30 -24.36 0.97
CA SER A 6 -48.13 -23.63 1.44
C SER A 6 -47.58 -22.75 0.33
N ASP A 7 -47.67 -21.44 0.48
CA ASP A 7 -47.02 -20.48 -0.41
C ASP A 7 -45.55 -20.40 -0.06
N THR A 8 -44.73 -21.10 -0.82
CA THR A 8 -43.30 -20.95 -0.79
C THR A 8 -42.95 -19.62 -1.46
N ILE A 9 -42.49 -18.65 -0.69
CA ILE A 9 -41.97 -17.36 -1.16
C ILE A 9 -40.67 -17.60 -1.91
N SER A 10 -40.71 -17.61 -3.23
CA SER A 10 -39.51 -17.62 -4.06
C SER A 10 -39.03 -16.16 -4.24
N ILE A 11 -37.93 -15.85 -3.57
CA ILE A 11 -37.32 -14.50 -3.54
C ILE A 11 -36.47 -14.20 -4.79
N PHE A 12 -36.31 -15.15 -5.70
CA PHE A 12 -35.58 -14.92 -6.94
C PHE A 12 -36.43 -15.30 -8.14
N PRO A 13 -37.03 -14.37 -8.84
CA PRO A 13 -36.81 -14.27 -10.27
C PRO A 13 -37.40 -13.02 -10.97
N LYS A 14 -36.99 -11.82 -10.70
CA LYS A 14 -37.49 -10.69 -11.51
C LYS A 14 -36.42 -9.97 -12.36
N VAL A 15 -35.18 -10.21 -12.12
CA VAL A 15 -34.08 -9.57 -12.90
C VAL A 15 -33.80 -10.34 -14.20
N GLY A 16 -33.89 -11.67 -14.18
CA GLY A 16 -33.64 -12.50 -15.38
C GLY A 16 -34.73 -12.42 -16.44
N VAL A 17 -35.98 -12.19 -16.05
CA VAL A 17 -37.10 -12.16 -16.97
C VAL A 17 -37.21 -10.85 -17.75
N PHE A 18 -36.69 -9.75 -17.23
CA PHE A 18 -36.76 -8.45 -17.91
C PHE A 18 -35.84 -8.37 -19.13
N LEU A 19 -34.69 -9.05 -19.11
CA LEU A 19 -33.75 -9.08 -20.24
C LEU A 19 -34.16 -10.01 -21.38
N VAL A 20 -35.09 -10.92 -21.13
CA VAL A 20 -35.54 -11.95 -22.09
C VAL A 20 -36.60 -11.45 -23.08
N LYS A 21 -37.25 -10.30 -22.82
CA LYS A 21 -38.38 -9.81 -23.65
C LYS A 21 -38.00 -8.85 -24.76
N LEU A 22 -36.71 -8.69 -25.05
CA LEU A 22 -36.24 -7.95 -26.20
C LEU A 22 -36.05 -8.91 -27.40
N ASN A 23 -37.01 -8.95 -28.30
CA ASN A 23 -36.93 -9.47 -29.66
C ASN A 23 -37.32 -10.92 -29.97
N GLY A 24 -38.31 -11.48 -29.30
CA GLY A 24 -39.00 -12.67 -29.86
C GLY A 24 -38.18 -13.95 -30.10
N HIS A 25 -36.89 -13.96 -29.80
CA HIS A 25 -35.99 -15.11 -29.90
C HIS A 25 -35.72 -15.67 -28.52
N ASN A 26 -35.75 -17.01 -28.40
CA ASN A 26 -35.35 -17.66 -27.16
C ASN A 26 -33.89 -17.32 -26.85
N PRO A 27 -33.55 -16.86 -25.65
CA PRO A 27 -32.17 -16.48 -25.29
C PRO A 27 -31.21 -17.65 -25.44
N VAL A 28 -31.69 -18.87 -25.30
CA VAL A 28 -30.91 -20.11 -25.48
C VAL A 28 -30.48 -20.26 -26.94
N ASP A 29 -31.33 -20.05 -27.90
CA ASP A 29 -31.04 -20.17 -29.34
C ASP A 29 -30.04 -19.07 -29.77
N LEU A 30 -30.14 -17.89 -29.20
CA LEU A 30 -29.19 -16.78 -29.45
C LEU A 30 -27.78 -17.11 -28.93
N ILE A 31 -27.68 -17.70 -27.74
CA ILE A 31 -26.40 -18.13 -27.15
C ILE A 31 -25.79 -19.26 -27.97
N ILE A 32 -26.59 -20.24 -28.38
CA ILE A 32 -26.09 -21.39 -29.16
C ILE A 32 -25.60 -20.96 -30.53
N ASN A 33 -26.35 -20.11 -31.23
CA ASN A 33 -25.97 -19.64 -32.56
C ASN A 33 -24.73 -18.73 -32.55
N HIS A 34 -24.53 -17.97 -31.47
CA HIS A 34 -23.43 -17.00 -31.36
C HIS A 34 -22.30 -17.47 -30.42
N ARG A 35 -22.25 -18.77 -30.05
CA ARG A 35 -21.26 -19.32 -29.09
C ARG A 35 -19.81 -18.94 -29.44
N LYS A 36 -19.42 -19.01 -30.71
CA LYS A 36 -18.07 -18.66 -31.18
C LYS A 36 -17.79 -17.15 -31.07
N LEU A 37 -18.82 -16.31 -31.25
CA LEU A 37 -18.70 -14.87 -31.06
C LEU A 37 -18.53 -14.54 -29.58
N ILE A 38 -19.35 -15.15 -28.72
CA ILE A 38 -19.33 -14.96 -27.27
C ILE A 38 -17.96 -15.40 -26.72
N GLU A 39 -17.44 -16.54 -27.15
CA GLU A 39 -16.13 -17.04 -26.78
C GLU A 39 -15.02 -16.05 -27.18
N LYS A 40 -15.04 -15.54 -28.42
CA LYS A 40 -14.06 -14.54 -28.90
C LYS A 40 -14.13 -13.24 -28.09
N VAL A 41 -15.34 -12.71 -27.85
CA VAL A 41 -15.53 -11.49 -27.08
C VAL A 41 -15.02 -11.68 -25.63
N PHE A 42 -15.34 -12.80 -25.02
CA PHE A 42 -14.90 -13.13 -23.66
C PHE A 42 -13.35 -13.25 -23.59
N THR A 43 -12.75 -13.95 -24.56
CA THR A 43 -11.28 -14.06 -24.65
C THR A 43 -10.61 -12.68 -24.81
N ILE A 44 -11.17 -11.81 -25.65
CA ILE A 44 -10.65 -10.44 -25.81
C ILE A 44 -10.75 -9.66 -24.50
N LEU A 45 -11.88 -9.75 -23.78
CA LEU A 45 -12.06 -9.08 -22.49
C LEU A 45 -11.05 -9.58 -21.44
N VAL A 46 -10.79 -10.89 -21.40
CA VAL A 46 -9.79 -11.47 -20.49
C VAL A 46 -8.40 -10.93 -20.82
N VAL A 47 -8.02 -10.88 -22.09
CA VAL A 47 -6.72 -10.35 -22.51
C VAL A 47 -6.59 -8.86 -22.14
N ILE A 48 -7.63 -8.06 -22.38
CA ILE A 48 -7.65 -6.64 -21.99
C ILE A 48 -7.52 -6.52 -20.47
N SER A 49 -8.25 -7.31 -19.70
CA SER A 49 -8.17 -7.29 -18.21
C SER A 49 -6.75 -7.61 -17.71
N LEU A 50 -6.07 -8.60 -18.31
CA LEU A 50 -4.69 -8.93 -17.96
C LEU A 50 -3.72 -7.78 -18.23
N ILE A 51 -3.93 -7.03 -19.31
CA ILE A 51 -3.11 -5.84 -19.63
C ILE A 51 -3.41 -4.69 -18.67
N CYS A 52 -4.66 -4.56 -18.21
CA CYS A 52 -5.06 -3.50 -17.29
C CYS A 52 -4.60 -3.74 -15.83
N ILE A 53 -4.33 -4.99 -15.41
CA ILE A 53 -3.90 -5.30 -14.04
C ILE A 53 -2.71 -4.42 -13.58
N PRO A 54 -1.60 -4.30 -14.30
CA PRO A 54 -0.46 -3.49 -13.86
C PRO A 54 -0.73 -1.98 -13.91
N MET A 55 -1.82 -1.54 -14.54
CA MET A 55 -2.20 -0.12 -14.61
C MET A 55 -3.09 0.32 -13.42
N VAL A 56 -3.56 -0.64 -12.62
CA VAL A 56 -4.38 -0.33 -11.44
C VAL A 56 -3.46 0.08 -10.29
N GLY A 57 -3.42 1.37 -9.99
CA GLY A 57 -2.77 1.89 -8.79
C GLY A 57 -3.57 1.54 -7.54
N ILE A 58 -2.90 0.98 -6.54
CA ILE A 58 -3.52 0.74 -5.24
C ILE A 58 -3.37 2.04 -4.44
N ASN A 59 -4.48 2.59 -3.99
CA ASN A 59 -4.48 3.74 -3.09
C ASN A 59 -4.47 3.23 -1.64
N TYR A 60 -3.37 3.44 -0.93
CA TYR A 60 -3.20 3.05 0.47
C TYR A 60 -3.67 4.14 1.45
N ASP A 61 -4.08 5.30 0.93
CA ASP A 61 -4.54 6.42 1.74
C ASP A 61 -5.95 6.15 2.30
N LEU A 62 -6.00 5.72 3.55
CA LEU A 62 -7.23 5.45 4.27
C LEU A 62 -8.03 6.73 4.58
N THR A 63 -7.38 7.89 4.54
CA THR A 63 -8.02 9.17 4.85
C THR A 63 -9.06 9.57 3.80
N LYS A 64 -8.86 9.12 2.55
CA LYS A 64 -9.80 9.34 1.44
C LYS A 64 -11.14 8.63 1.60
N TYR A 65 -11.26 7.70 2.55
CA TYR A 65 -12.53 7.05 2.87
C TYR A 65 -13.32 7.79 3.95
N LEU A 66 -12.75 8.82 4.58
CA LEU A 66 -13.49 9.67 5.50
C LEU A 66 -14.42 10.62 4.70
N PRO A 67 -15.65 10.87 5.18
CA PRO A 67 -16.48 11.92 4.60
C PRO A 67 -15.78 13.28 4.71
N ASP A 68 -15.75 14.07 3.64
CA ASP A 68 -15.12 15.40 3.60
C ASP A 68 -15.70 16.35 4.67
N SER A 69 -16.93 16.12 5.10
CA SER A 69 -17.60 16.87 6.15
C SER A 69 -17.19 16.48 7.58
N SER A 70 -16.38 15.44 7.76
CA SER A 70 -15.95 15.01 9.09
C SER A 70 -14.91 15.96 9.66
N PRO A 71 -14.96 16.29 10.98
CA PRO A 71 -13.94 17.12 11.62
C PRO A 71 -12.52 16.55 11.45
N SER A 72 -12.39 15.22 11.41
CA SER A 72 -11.10 14.55 11.22
C SER A 72 -10.54 14.73 9.82
N ALA A 73 -11.37 14.69 8.76
CA ALA A 73 -10.93 14.96 7.40
C ALA A 73 -10.46 16.40 7.26
N GLN A 74 -11.23 17.36 7.77
CA GLN A 74 -10.86 18.78 7.75
C GLN A 74 -9.57 19.07 8.53
N ALA A 75 -9.35 18.42 9.66
CA ALA A 75 -8.12 18.56 10.43
C ALA A 75 -6.91 17.99 9.67
N LEU A 76 -7.07 16.87 8.98
CA LEU A 76 -6.01 16.28 8.14
C LEU A 76 -5.68 17.17 6.95
N ASP A 77 -6.68 17.73 6.27
CA ASP A 77 -6.48 18.66 5.17
C ASP A 77 -5.68 19.91 5.62
N ILE A 78 -6.04 20.49 6.78
CA ILE A 78 -5.30 21.62 7.35
C ILE A 78 -3.86 21.22 7.72
N MET A 79 -3.68 20.06 8.31
CA MET A 79 -2.33 19.55 8.63
C MET A 79 -1.49 19.34 7.38
N GLU A 80 -2.09 18.83 6.31
CA GLU A 80 -1.41 18.60 5.03
C GLU A 80 -1.01 19.93 4.37
N ASP A 81 -1.92 20.90 4.35
CA ASP A 81 -1.69 22.21 3.71
C ASP A 81 -0.68 23.07 4.45
N GLU A 82 -0.70 23.05 5.80
CA GLU A 82 0.12 23.96 6.63
C GLU A 82 1.45 23.35 7.08
N PHE A 83 1.52 22.03 7.26
CA PHE A 83 2.68 21.37 7.90
C PHE A 83 3.39 20.35 7.02
N THR A 84 2.90 20.09 5.81
CA THR A 84 3.40 19.01 4.95
C THR A 84 3.55 17.72 5.76
N TYR A 85 2.66 16.77 5.65
CA TYR A 85 2.71 15.53 6.44
C TYR A 85 3.56 14.47 5.70
N PRO A 86 4.88 14.42 5.94
CA PRO A 86 5.77 13.49 5.25
C PRO A 86 5.49 12.06 5.69
N GLY A 87 5.71 11.12 4.81
CA GLY A 87 5.75 9.70 5.15
C GLY A 87 6.91 9.41 6.10
N MET A 88 6.71 8.51 7.05
CA MET A 88 7.73 8.06 7.97
C MET A 88 7.83 6.54 7.96
N GLY A 89 9.06 6.02 8.00
CA GLY A 89 9.32 4.60 8.09
C GLY A 89 10.40 4.32 9.13
N ARG A 90 10.36 3.12 9.72
CA ARG A 90 11.43 2.65 10.63
C ARG A 90 12.13 1.46 9.99
N VAL A 91 13.45 1.54 9.91
CA VAL A 91 14.32 0.47 9.46
C VAL A 91 14.98 -0.15 10.68
N MET A 92 14.91 -1.47 10.78
CA MET A 92 15.59 -2.25 11.80
C MET A 92 16.63 -3.17 11.13
N LEU A 93 17.86 -3.11 11.60
CA LEU A 93 18.96 -3.94 11.14
C LEU A 93 19.34 -4.91 12.26
N HIS A 94 19.70 -6.13 11.90
CA HIS A 94 20.19 -7.16 12.82
C HIS A 94 21.58 -7.63 12.38
N ASP A 95 22.38 -8.09 13.34
CA ASP A 95 23.75 -8.59 13.13
C ASP A 95 24.63 -7.56 12.39
N VAL A 96 24.52 -6.29 12.77
CA VAL A 96 25.32 -5.20 12.18
C VAL A 96 26.18 -4.53 13.25
N THR A 97 27.41 -4.22 12.89
CA THR A 97 28.25 -3.34 13.71
C THR A 97 27.82 -1.89 13.57
N LEU A 98 28.18 -1.05 14.54
CA LEU A 98 27.90 0.39 14.50
C LEU A 98 28.40 1.04 13.20
N TYR A 99 29.55 0.61 12.69
CA TYR A 99 30.12 1.11 11.43
C TYR A 99 29.33 0.68 10.20
N GLU A 100 28.86 -0.57 10.17
CA GLU A 100 28.00 -1.07 9.09
C GLU A 100 26.64 -0.39 9.09
N ALA A 101 26.03 -0.22 10.28
CA ALA A 101 24.78 0.52 10.44
C ALA A 101 24.91 1.96 9.91
N LYS A 102 26.03 2.65 10.24
CA LYS A 102 26.33 3.98 9.69
C LYS A 102 26.42 3.98 8.17
N ASN A 103 27.10 3.02 7.59
CA ASN A 103 27.26 2.93 6.14
C ASN A 103 25.90 2.69 5.45
N ILE A 104 25.04 1.84 6.05
CA ILE A 104 23.70 1.60 5.56
C ILE A 104 22.86 2.87 5.69
N LYS A 105 22.93 3.59 6.81
CA LYS A 105 22.27 4.88 7.03
C LYS A 105 22.63 5.90 5.94
N ASP A 106 23.91 6.04 5.65
CA ASP A 106 24.39 6.98 4.62
C ASP A 106 23.84 6.59 3.23
N ARG A 107 23.80 5.30 2.91
CA ARG A 107 23.20 4.79 1.66
C ARG A 107 21.68 5.01 1.59
N ILE A 108 20.97 4.91 2.70
CA ILE A 108 19.54 5.19 2.77
C ILE A 108 19.29 6.69 2.58
N ALA A 109 20.11 7.53 3.16
CA ALA A 109 20.01 8.98 3.02
C ALA A 109 20.20 9.47 1.57
N ASP A 110 20.98 8.73 0.76
CA ASP A 110 21.19 9.02 -0.66
C ASP A 110 20.06 8.53 -1.58
N VAL A 111 19.03 7.86 -1.04
CA VAL A 111 17.89 7.37 -1.84
C VAL A 111 16.98 8.53 -2.23
N GLU A 112 16.66 8.62 -3.53
CA GLU A 112 15.72 9.62 -4.05
C GLU A 112 14.33 9.50 -3.39
N GLY A 113 13.87 10.60 -2.79
CA GLY A 113 12.60 10.68 -2.05
C GLY A 113 12.75 10.47 -0.54
N VAL A 114 13.97 10.32 -0.05
CA VAL A 114 14.30 10.40 1.38
C VAL A 114 14.73 11.83 1.69
N ASP A 115 14.07 12.47 2.65
CA ASP A 115 14.42 13.79 3.14
C ASP A 115 15.50 13.71 4.23
N MET A 116 15.30 12.83 5.22
CA MET A 116 16.22 12.70 6.34
C MET A 116 16.17 11.28 6.94
N VAL A 117 17.31 10.82 7.43
CA VAL A 117 17.43 9.61 8.25
C VAL A 117 17.89 10.00 9.64
N MET A 118 17.03 9.78 10.63
CA MET A 118 17.33 10.02 12.05
C MET A 118 17.94 8.77 12.66
N TRP A 119 19.11 8.90 13.25
CA TRP A 119 19.84 7.81 13.89
C TRP A 119 20.79 8.34 14.98
N ALA A 120 21.60 7.47 15.54
CA ALA A 120 22.54 7.72 16.62
C ALA A 120 23.47 8.94 16.40
N ASP A 121 23.77 9.28 15.15
CA ASP A 121 24.61 10.44 14.80
C ASP A 121 23.97 11.81 15.10
N MET A 122 22.69 11.85 15.41
CA MET A 122 22.00 13.06 15.86
C MET A 122 22.18 13.32 17.36
N THR A 123 22.45 12.28 18.14
CA THR A 123 22.58 12.37 19.60
C THR A 123 24.02 12.30 20.06
N ALA A 124 24.87 11.54 19.35
CA ALA A 124 26.26 11.34 19.70
C ALA A 124 27.19 11.50 18.48
N ASN A 125 28.44 11.86 18.74
CA ASN A 125 29.45 11.92 17.70
C ASN A 125 30.03 10.53 17.40
N ILE A 126 29.33 9.76 16.59
CA ILE A 126 29.72 8.41 16.17
C ILE A 126 30.82 8.38 15.10
N TYR A 127 31.29 9.55 14.62
CA TYR A 127 32.34 9.68 13.60
C TYR A 127 33.76 9.65 14.20
N GLY A 128 33.86 9.64 15.52
CA GLY A 128 35.13 9.53 16.25
C GLY A 128 35.64 8.09 16.36
N SER A 129 36.72 7.92 17.16
CA SER A 129 37.19 6.57 17.53
C SER A 129 36.12 5.90 18.41
N SER A 130 35.87 4.62 18.20
CA SER A 130 34.93 3.83 18.99
C SER A 130 35.17 3.85 20.50
N GLU A 131 36.40 4.12 20.92
CA GLU A 131 36.80 4.26 22.34
C GLU A 131 36.17 5.47 23.06
N PHE A 132 35.61 6.43 22.30
CA PHE A 132 35.01 7.65 22.85
C PHE A 132 33.49 7.70 22.68
N ILE A 133 32.88 6.64 22.18
CA ILE A 133 31.41 6.54 22.04
C ILE A 133 30.89 6.01 23.35
N ASP A 134 29.98 6.81 23.98
CA ASP A 134 29.19 6.31 25.09
C ASP A 134 27.96 5.61 24.48
N TYR A 135 27.92 4.29 24.64
CA TYR A 135 26.83 3.48 24.08
C TYR A 135 25.49 3.73 24.80
N ASP A 136 25.51 4.19 26.04
CA ASP A 136 24.31 4.58 26.76
C ASP A 136 23.60 5.79 26.10
N ASP A 137 24.37 6.68 25.45
CA ASP A 137 23.83 7.85 24.73
C ASP A 137 23.15 7.46 23.40
N ILE A 138 23.43 6.29 22.87
CA ILE A 138 22.91 5.82 21.58
C ILE A 138 22.04 4.57 21.68
N ASP A 139 21.73 4.11 22.90
CA ASP A 139 21.00 2.86 23.15
C ASP A 139 19.60 2.85 22.49
N ASP A 140 18.97 4.00 22.33
CA ASP A 140 17.70 4.13 21.59
C ASP A 140 17.82 3.79 20.10
N TYR A 141 19.03 3.83 19.53
CA TYR A 141 19.28 3.67 18.09
C TYR A 141 20.20 2.49 17.76
N TYR A 142 21.05 2.06 18.70
CA TYR A 142 21.98 0.96 18.50
C TYR A 142 22.21 0.19 19.80
N HIS A 143 21.92 -1.11 19.79
CA HIS A 143 22.17 -2.02 20.89
C HIS A 143 23.40 -2.87 20.60
N GLU A 144 24.43 -2.74 21.42
CA GLU A 144 25.69 -3.48 21.25
C GLU A 144 25.51 -4.98 21.58
N ASP A 145 24.65 -5.31 22.54
CA ASP A 145 24.45 -6.68 23.06
C ASP A 145 23.93 -7.64 21.97
N ASP A 146 23.02 -7.19 21.12
CA ASP A 146 22.42 -7.99 20.06
C ASP A 146 22.75 -7.50 18.64
N GLN A 147 23.66 -6.51 18.55
CA GLN A 147 24.11 -5.91 17.29
C GLN A 147 22.94 -5.44 16.41
N SER A 148 21.94 -4.81 17.01
CA SER A 148 20.80 -4.27 16.29
C SER A 148 20.84 -2.75 16.18
N ALA A 149 20.36 -2.21 15.06
CA ALA A 149 20.26 -0.78 14.81
C ALA A 149 18.86 -0.40 14.36
N TYR A 150 18.40 0.76 14.83
CA TYR A 150 17.08 1.35 14.49
C TYR A 150 17.30 2.72 13.87
N MET A 151 16.65 2.95 12.72
CA MET A 151 16.72 4.21 11.99
C MET A 151 15.32 4.67 11.64
N ASP A 152 15.00 5.93 11.88
CA ASP A 152 13.76 6.54 11.43
C ASP A 152 14.04 7.29 10.13
N VAL A 153 13.32 6.93 9.08
CA VAL A 153 13.42 7.51 7.75
C VAL A 153 12.24 8.43 7.52
N ILE A 154 12.51 9.68 7.20
CA ILE A 154 11.51 10.68 6.82
C ILE A 154 11.60 10.85 5.31
N PHE A 155 10.46 10.75 4.64
CA PHE A 155 10.37 10.89 3.19
C PHE A 155 9.99 12.33 2.81
N GLU A 156 10.31 12.73 1.58
CA GLU A 156 9.92 14.05 1.04
C GLU A 156 8.40 14.16 0.85
N ASP A 157 7.78 13.07 0.46
CA ASP A 157 6.34 12.97 0.20
C ASP A 157 5.62 12.14 1.26
N LYS A 158 4.27 12.16 1.22
CA LYS A 158 3.43 11.31 2.09
C LYS A 158 3.68 9.82 1.85
N ASP A 159 3.32 9.04 2.85
CA ASP A 159 3.42 7.57 2.84
C ASP A 159 2.70 6.90 1.65
N SER A 160 1.57 7.48 1.20
CA SER A 160 0.78 6.97 0.06
C SER A 160 1.32 7.36 -1.32
N SER A 161 2.40 8.16 -1.39
CA SER A 161 2.93 8.64 -2.67
C SER A 161 3.68 7.54 -3.44
N SER A 162 3.69 7.65 -4.76
CA SER A 162 4.43 6.73 -5.61
C SER A 162 5.96 6.88 -5.46
N GLN A 163 6.42 8.06 -5.06
CA GLN A 163 7.83 8.36 -4.79
C GLN A 163 8.27 7.65 -3.51
N THR A 164 7.52 7.81 -2.42
CA THR A 164 7.75 7.10 -1.17
C THR A 164 7.79 5.58 -1.35
N HIS A 165 6.84 5.02 -2.12
CA HIS A 165 6.86 3.58 -2.42
C HIS A 165 8.06 3.12 -3.25
N LYS A 166 8.62 3.98 -4.11
CA LYS A 166 9.87 3.67 -4.82
C LYS A 166 11.06 3.72 -3.88
N ALA A 167 11.15 4.75 -3.02
CA ALA A 167 12.18 4.88 -2.01
C ALA A 167 12.20 3.68 -1.07
N VAL A 168 11.05 3.26 -0.54
CA VAL A 168 10.93 2.07 0.31
C VAL A 168 11.49 0.82 -0.39
N ARG A 169 11.13 0.56 -1.66
CA ARG A 169 11.67 -0.58 -2.40
C ARG A 169 13.19 -0.52 -2.61
N GLN A 170 13.75 0.69 -2.76
CA GLN A 170 15.21 0.84 -2.85
C GLN A 170 15.88 0.60 -1.51
N ILE A 171 15.27 1.09 -0.42
CA ILE A 171 15.74 0.83 0.94
C ILE A 171 15.71 -0.68 1.24
N GLU A 172 14.64 -1.39 0.89
CA GLU A 172 14.56 -2.86 1.04
C GLU A 172 15.71 -3.58 0.31
N GLN A 173 16.13 -3.10 -0.86
CA GLN A 173 17.30 -3.66 -1.58
C GLN A 173 18.64 -3.32 -0.95
N ILE A 174 18.71 -2.25 -0.15
CA ILE A 174 19.93 -1.85 0.55
C ILE A 174 20.14 -2.70 1.80
N VAL A 175 19.05 -3.03 2.50
CA VAL A 175 19.08 -3.71 3.80
C VAL A 175 18.88 -5.23 3.71
N GLY A 176 18.32 -5.76 2.60
CA GLY A 176 18.08 -7.20 2.35
C GLY A 176 19.21 -7.83 1.63
#